data_adfcf0b727be649063b0da45d2574ae1
#
_entry.id   adfcf0b727be649063b0da45d2574ae1
#
_cell.length_a   1.000
_cell.length_b   1.000
_cell.length_c   1.000
_cell.angle_alpha   90.00
_cell.angle_beta   90.00
_cell.angle_gamma   90.00
#
_symmetry.space_group_name_H-M   'P 1'
#
loop_
_entity.id
_entity.type
_entity.pdbx_description
1 polymer ?
#
loop_
_entity_poly.entity_id
_entity_poly.type
_entity_poly.pdbx_seq_one_letter_code
_entity_poly.pdbx_strand_id
1 'polypeptide(L)'
;MTEKSKPQLKVVKKPTDLTPKQRAFVEGIVKGKLGSHIEVYMSVYDVARTKTGGIPKHAHTDCSRLMSPPNVSLAISKGLERKEQSLIASSHRTRAYVIDQLYKESKESDSDASRVRALELLGKSVSLFSDVVETKENRSSDLIESEIESRLVELLKDKE
;
A
#
# COMPACT_ATOMS: atom_id res chain seq x y z
N MET A 1 -42.04 -27.97 21.41
CA MET A 1 -40.66 -28.22 20.93
C MET A 1 -40.41 -27.32 19.73
N THR A 2 -39.75 -26.22 19.92
CA THR A 2 -39.47 -25.21 18.87
C THR A 2 -38.12 -25.52 18.25
N GLU A 3 -38.12 -26.00 17.01
CA GLU A 3 -36.89 -26.17 16.22
C GLU A 3 -36.23 -24.81 15.97
N LYS A 4 -35.05 -24.62 16.56
CA LYS A 4 -34.18 -23.49 16.25
C LYS A 4 -33.61 -23.66 14.84
N SER A 5 -34.12 -22.87 13.89
CA SER A 5 -33.58 -22.72 12.55
C SER A 5 -32.08 -22.40 12.62
N LYS A 6 -31.26 -23.28 12.05
CA LYS A 6 -29.80 -23.06 11.91
C LYS A 6 -29.56 -21.86 11.03
N PRO A 7 -28.62 -20.95 11.39
CA PRO A 7 -28.29 -19.82 10.55
C PRO A 7 -27.72 -20.33 9.22
N GLN A 8 -28.39 -20.01 8.13
CA GLN A 8 -27.89 -20.28 6.78
C GLN A 8 -26.70 -19.38 6.52
N LEU A 9 -25.51 -19.98 6.40
CA LEU A 9 -24.32 -19.31 5.92
C LEU A 9 -24.60 -18.73 4.52
N LYS A 10 -24.65 -17.38 4.43
CA LYS A 10 -24.77 -16.69 3.14
C LYS A 10 -23.56 -17.04 2.29
N VAL A 11 -23.77 -17.79 1.23
CA VAL A 11 -22.74 -18.12 0.23
C VAL A 11 -22.16 -16.81 -0.29
N VAL A 12 -20.87 -16.60 -0.03
CA VAL A 12 -20.14 -15.44 -0.54
C VAL A 12 -20.12 -15.55 -2.07
N LYS A 13 -20.89 -14.69 -2.74
CA LYS A 13 -20.94 -14.65 -4.20
C LYS A 13 -19.54 -14.37 -4.75
N LYS A 14 -19.17 -15.08 -5.82
CA LYS A 14 -17.86 -14.89 -6.49
C LYS A 14 -17.73 -13.43 -6.99
N PRO A 15 -16.50 -12.88 -7.15
CA PRO A 15 -16.29 -11.53 -7.70
C PRO A 15 -16.91 -11.30 -9.08
N THR A 16 -17.22 -12.39 -9.81
CA THR A 16 -17.91 -12.38 -11.10
C THR A 16 -19.39 -11.98 -11.02
N ASP A 17 -20.00 -12.02 -9.83
CA ASP A 17 -21.42 -11.72 -9.62
C ASP A 17 -21.70 -10.22 -9.39
N LEU A 18 -20.76 -9.37 -9.77
CA LEU A 18 -20.95 -7.92 -9.70
C LEU A 18 -21.79 -7.42 -10.88
N THR A 19 -22.70 -6.49 -10.60
CA THR A 19 -23.41 -5.76 -11.67
C THR A 19 -22.44 -4.93 -12.50
N PRO A 20 -22.78 -4.53 -13.75
CA PRO A 20 -21.88 -3.70 -14.56
C PRO A 20 -21.45 -2.41 -13.88
N LYS A 21 -22.35 -1.71 -13.18
CA LYS A 21 -22.03 -0.50 -12.42
C LYS A 21 -21.13 -0.78 -11.20
N GLN A 22 -21.38 -1.87 -10.47
CA GLN A 22 -20.49 -2.28 -9.38
C GLN A 22 -19.07 -2.61 -9.88
N ARG A 23 -18.96 -3.27 -11.03
CA ARG A 23 -17.67 -3.57 -11.65
C ARG A 23 -16.94 -2.29 -12.05
N ALA A 24 -17.62 -1.34 -12.69
CA ALA A 24 -17.06 -0.04 -13.04
C ALA A 24 -16.61 0.75 -11.79
N PHE A 25 -17.37 0.68 -10.71
CA PHE A 25 -17.01 1.29 -9.43
C PHE A 25 -15.74 0.68 -8.82
N VAL A 26 -15.67 -0.66 -8.74
CA VAL A 26 -14.46 -1.37 -8.27
C VAL A 26 -13.24 -1.01 -9.13
N GLU A 27 -13.39 -1.01 -10.45
CA GLU A 27 -12.32 -0.65 -11.37
C GLU A 27 -11.86 0.80 -11.21
N GLY A 28 -12.77 1.72 -10.98
CA GLY A 28 -12.48 3.13 -10.69
C GLY A 28 -11.65 3.32 -9.43
N ILE A 29 -11.99 2.59 -8.35
CA ILE A 29 -11.22 2.59 -7.09
C ILE A 29 -9.81 2.01 -7.32
N VAL A 30 -9.71 0.86 -7.98
CA VAL A 30 -8.42 0.18 -8.22
C VAL A 30 -7.50 1.03 -9.10
N LYS A 31 -8.04 1.71 -10.11
CA LYS A 31 -7.27 2.65 -10.95
C LYS A 31 -6.74 3.83 -10.15
N GLY A 32 -7.51 4.32 -9.18
CA GLY A 32 -7.11 5.42 -8.29
C GLY A 32 -6.96 6.78 -9.01
N LYS A 33 -7.68 6.99 -10.11
CA LYS A 33 -7.64 8.25 -10.88
C LYS A 33 -8.39 9.38 -10.20
N LEU A 34 -9.40 9.05 -9.41
CA LEU A 34 -10.24 9.99 -8.66
C LEU A 34 -9.84 9.93 -7.18
N GLY A 35 -9.74 11.07 -6.53
CA GLY A 35 -9.16 11.21 -5.20
C GLY A 35 -9.91 10.50 -4.07
N SER A 36 -11.22 10.23 -4.24
CA SER A 36 -12.01 9.55 -3.20
C SER A 36 -13.00 8.53 -3.78
N HIS A 37 -13.38 7.55 -2.96
CA HIS A 37 -14.39 6.55 -3.32
C HIS A 37 -15.74 7.18 -3.71
N ILE A 38 -16.06 8.32 -3.09
CA ILE A 38 -17.32 9.06 -3.36
C ILE A 38 -17.27 9.70 -4.74
N GLU A 39 -16.13 10.22 -5.16
CA GLU A 39 -15.98 10.78 -6.52
C GLU A 39 -16.07 9.69 -7.58
N VAL A 40 -15.51 8.50 -7.31
CA VAL A 40 -15.71 7.33 -8.18
C VAL A 40 -17.18 6.94 -8.25
N TYR A 41 -17.87 6.91 -7.11
CA TYR A 41 -19.31 6.64 -7.06
C TYR A 41 -20.10 7.63 -7.88
N MET A 42 -19.88 8.93 -7.67
CA MET A 42 -20.56 9.99 -8.41
C MET A 42 -20.34 9.89 -9.92
N SER A 43 -19.12 9.57 -10.34
CA SER A 43 -18.78 9.40 -11.75
C SER A 43 -19.46 8.18 -12.39
N VAL A 44 -19.54 7.05 -11.69
CA VAL A 44 -20.12 5.78 -12.22
C VAL A 44 -21.64 5.80 -12.20
N TYR A 45 -22.24 6.50 -11.24
CA TYR A 45 -23.69 6.56 -11.05
C TYR A 45 -24.32 7.85 -11.56
N ASP A 46 -23.52 8.74 -12.20
CA ASP A 46 -23.96 10.01 -12.78
C ASP A 46 -24.64 10.93 -11.75
N VAL A 47 -24.10 10.97 -10.54
CA VAL A 47 -24.63 11.82 -9.46
C VAL A 47 -24.09 13.24 -9.61
N ALA A 48 -25.00 14.19 -9.85
CA ALA A 48 -24.65 15.60 -9.98
C ALA A 48 -24.18 16.19 -8.65
N ARG A 49 -23.24 17.15 -8.71
CA ARG A 49 -22.85 17.96 -7.55
C ARG A 49 -23.99 18.90 -7.15
N THR A 50 -23.99 19.33 -5.91
CA THR A 50 -24.95 20.33 -5.42
C THR A 50 -24.79 21.67 -6.16
N LYS A 51 -25.80 22.54 -6.11
CA LYS A 51 -25.75 23.89 -6.72
C LYS A 51 -24.53 24.70 -6.24
N THR A 52 -24.00 24.39 -5.07
CA THR A 52 -22.80 25.01 -4.47
C THR A 52 -21.50 24.28 -4.83
N GLY A 53 -21.53 23.27 -5.72
CA GLY A 53 -20.37 22.49 -6.15
C GLY A 53 -19.95 21.37 -5.19
N GLY A 54 -20.62 21.23 -4.04
CA GLY A 54 -20.31 20.22 -3.02
C GLY A 54 -20.82 18.82 -3.37
N ILE A 55 -20.38 17.84 -2.58
CA ILE A 55 -20.84 16.46 -2.66
C ILE A 55 -22.20 16.33 -1.96
N PRO A 56 -23.24 15.77 -2.61
CA PRO A 56 -24.54 15.56 -1.98
C PRO A 56 -24.45 14.61 -0.79
N LYS A 57 -25.19 14.88 0.30
CA LYS A 57 -25.18 14.02 1.50
C LYS A 57 -25.57 12.57 1.19
N HIS A 58 -26.54 12.33 0.30
CA HIS A 58 -26.96 10.99 -0.09
C HIS A 58 -25.83 10.20 -0.78
N ALA A 59 -24.93 10.85 -1.51
CA ALA A 59 -23.82 10.19 -2.18
C ALA A 59 -22.89 9.49 -1.18
N HIS A 60 -22.68 10.05 0.01
CA HIS A 60 -21.91 9.42 1.09
C HIS A 60 -22.56 8.13 1.58
N THR A 61 -23.86 8.18 1.85
CA THR A 61 -24.64 7.03 2.35
C THR A 61 -24.71 5.92 1.31
N ASP A 62 -24.97 6.27 0.06
CA ASP A 62 -25.13 5.31 -1.03
C ASP A 62 -23.78 4.69 -1.43
N CYS A 63 -22.69 5.44 -1.41
CA CYS A 63 -21.34 4.91 -1.59
C CYS A 63 -21.01 3.88 -0.49
N SER A 64 -21.30 4.20 0.79
CA SER A 64 -21.09 3.28 1.90
C SER A 64 -21.92 2.01 1.76
N ARG A 65 -23.19 2.15 1.37
CA ARG A 65 -24.08 1.00 1.09
C ARG A 65 -23.55 0.15 -0.07
N LEU A 66 -22.98 0.76 -1.10
CA LEU A 66 -22.40 0.04 -2.24
C LEU A 66 -21.16 -0.74 -1.86
N MET A 67 -20.35 -0.25 -0.93
CA MET A 67 -19.14 -0.91 -0.45
C MET A 67 -19.40 -2.02 0.58
N SER A 68 -20.56 -1.99 1.28
CA SER A 68 -20.92 -2.95 2.32
C SER A 68 -21.09 -4.41 1.85
N PRO A 69 -21.59 -4.72 0.64
CA PRO A 69 -21.71 -6.08 0.19
C PRO A 69 -20.35 -6.80 0.11
N PRO A 70 -20.23 -8.03 0.66
CA PRO A 70 -18.95 -8.74 0.74
C PRO A 70 -18.34 -9.05 -0.63
N ASN A 71 -19.15 -9.19 -1.69
CA ASN A 71 -18.66 -9.39 -3.05
C ASN A 71 -17.98 -8.13 -3.61
N VAL A 72 -18.46 -6.93 -3.28
CA VAL A 72 -17.86 -5.66 -3.72
C VAL A 72 -16.56 -5.39 -2.95
N SER A 73 -16.58 -5.51 -1.61
CA SER A 73 -15.38 -5.30 -0.79
C SER A 73 -14.27 -6.30 -1.13
N LEU A 74 -14.60 -7.58 -1.35
CA LEU A 74 -13.64 -8.59 -1.79
C LEU A 74 -13.08 -8.30 -3.19
N ALA A 75 -13.89 -7.76 -4.10
CA ALA A 75 -13.43 -7.39 -5.44
C ALA A 75 -12.47 -6.20 -5.38
N ILE A 76 -12.73 -5.21 -4.52
CA ILE A 76 -11.84 -4.07 -4.29
C ILE A 76 -10.50 -4.54 -3.73
N SER A 77 -10.50 -5.33 -2.64
CA SER A 77 -9.26 -5.82 -2.01
C SER A 77 -8.40 -6.63 -2.98
N LYS A 78 -9.00 -7.58 -3.71
CA LYS A 78 -8.29 -8.35 -4.74
C LYS A 78 -7.78 -7.48 -5.89
N GLY A 79 -8.52 -6.45 -6.26
CA GLY A 79 -8.10 -5.51 -7.30
C GLY A 79 -6.88 -4.70 -6.88
N LEU A 80 -6.88 -4.18 -5.65
CA LEU A 80 -5.76 -3.43 -5.06
C LEU A 80 -4.52 -4.31 -4.89
N GLU A 81 -4.69 -5.54 -4.39
CA GLU A 81 -3.61 -6.52 -4.27
C GLU A 81 -2.94 -6.83 -5.62
N ARG A 82 -3.74 -7.07 -6.67
CA ARG A 82 -3.20 -7.29 -8.03
C ARG A 82 -2.44 -6.08 -8.55
N LYS A 83 -2.94 -4.87 -8.28
CA LYS A 83 -2.27 -3.63 -8.66
C LYS A 83 -0.93 -3.49 -7.95
N GLU A 84 -0.88 -3.76 -6.66
CA GLU A 84 0.34 -3.74 -5.86
C GLU A 84 1.36 -4.77 -6.38
N GLN A 85 0.94 -6.01 -6.60
CA GLN A 85 1.79 -7.06 -7.18
C GLN A 85 2.33 -6.66 -8.56
N SER A 86 1.49 -6.03 -9.40
CA SER A 86 1.92 -5.52 -10.72
C SER A 86 2.96 -4.40 -10.60
N LEU A 87 2.80 -3.49 -9.64
CA LEU A 87 3.77 -2.42 -9.37
C LEU A 87 5.11 -2.99 -8.88
N ILE A 88 5.08 -3.94 -7.95
CA ILE A 88 6.27 -4.63 -7.45
C ILE A 88 6.99 -5.35 -8.60
N ALA A 89 6.28 -6.12 -9.41
CA ALA A 89 6.85 -6.83 -10.56
C ALA A 89 7.43 -5.87 -11.61
N SER A 90 6.81 -4.70 -11.82
CA SER A 90 7.33 -3.65 -12.69
C SER A 90 8.63 -3.05 -12.15
N SER A 91 8.66 -2.74 -10.85
CA SER A 91 9.84 -2.21 -10.16
C SER A 91 11.03 -3.18 -10.25
N HIS A 92 10.80 -4.47 -9.99
CA HIS A 92 11.83 -5.50 -10.14
C HIS A 92 12.38 -5.60 -11.55
N ARG A 93 11.52 -5.55 -12.58
CA ARG A 93 11.95 -5.56 -13.99
C ARG A 93 12.81 -4.36 -14.34
N THR A 94 12.40 -3.16 -13.89
CA THR A 94 13.18 -1.93 -14.13
C THR A 94 14.54 -2.01 -13.44
N ARG A 95 14.60 -2.48 -12.19
CA ARG A 95 15.85 -2.69 -11.47
C ARG A 95 16.77 -3.69 -12.19
N ALA A 96 16.23 -4.83 -12.60
CA ALA A 96 16.98 -5.83 -13.34
C ALA A 96 17.54 -5.28 -14.65
N TYR A 97 16.74 -4.52 -15.40
CA TYR A 97 17.18 -3.85 -16.63
C TYR A 97 18.32 -2.88 -16.39
N VAL A 98 18.21 -2.02 -15.38
CA VAL A 98 19.29 -1.05 -15.05
C VAL A 98 20.58 -1.77 -14.68
N ILE A 99 20.50 -2.83 -13.87
CA ILE A 99 21.68 -3.63 -13.49
C ILE A 99 22.30 -4.30 -14.73
N ASP A 100 21.51 -4.87 -15.63
CA ASP A 100 21.99 -5.48 -16.87
C ASP A 100 22.70 -4.46 -17.78
N GLN A 101 22.13 -3.26 -17.92
CA GLN A 101 22.78 -2.18 -18.70
C GLN A 101 24.11 -1.72 -18.07
N LEU A 102 24.14 -1.54 -16.74
CA LEU A 102 25.39 -1.19 -16.04
C LEU A 102 26.44 -2.29 -16.20
N TYR A 103 26.03 -3.57 -16.18
CA TYR A 103 26.93 -4.69 -16.39
C TYR A 103 27.51 -4.71 -17.81
N LYS A 104 26.70 -4.44 -18.84
CA LYS A 104 27.16 -4.30 -20.21
C LYS A 104 28.14 -3.12 -20.34
N GLU A 105 27.78 -1.96 -19.81
CA GLU A 105 28.62 -0.76 -19.83
C GLU A 105 29.97 -1.01 -19.15
N SER A 106 30.00 -1.75 -18.05
CA SER A 106 31.24 -2.09 -17.35
C SER A 106 32.19 -2.98 -18.14
N LYS A 107 31.69 -3.72 -19.16
CA LYS A 107 32.48 -4.62 -20.00
C LYS A 107 32.79 -4.07 -21.37
N GLU A 108 31.83 -3.39 -22.00
CA GLU A 108 31.82 -3.06 -23.43
C GLU A 108 32.09 -1.59 -23.70
N SER A 109 32.10 -0.73 -22.68
CA SER A 109 32.35 0.70 -22.88
C SER A 109 33.78 0.98 -23.38
N ASP A 110 33.90 1.87 -24.36
CA ASP A 110 35.20 2.34 -24.88
C ASP A 110 35.93 3.25 -23.92
N SER A 111 35.23 3.83 -22.93
CA SER A 111 35.81 4.77 -21.96
C SER A 111 36.10 4.08 -20.63
N ASP A 112 37.34 4.17 -20.17
CA ASP A 112 37.74 3.68 -18.85
C ASP A 112 36.96 4.35 -17.73
N ALA A 113 36.68 5.66 -17.85
CA ALA A 113 35.89 6.41 -16.89
C ALA A 113 34.45 5.86 -16.79
N SER A 114 33.80 5.54 -17.94
CA SER A 114 32.46 4.93 -17.97
C SER A 114 32.48 3.55 -17.32
N ARG A 115 33.49 2.72 -17.60
CA ARG A 115 33.65 1.39 -16.99
C ARG A 115 33.76 1.48 -15.45
N VAL A 116 34.63 2.34 -14.96
CA VAL A 116 34.83 2.56 -13.51
C VAL A 116 33.51 3.05 -12.89
N ARG A 117 32.84 4.01 -13.53
CA ARG A 117 31.55 4.54 -13.03
C ARG A 117 30.44 3.48 -13.00
N ALA A 118 30.36 2.63 -14.02
CA ALA A 118 29.40 1.52 -14.06
C ALA A 118 29.67 0.51 -12.92
N LEU A 119 30.93 0.15 -12.68
CA LEU A 119 31.34 -0.72 -11.58
C LEU A 119 31.04 -0.12 -10.21
N GLU A 120 31.27 1.18 -10.02
CA GLU A 120 30.91 1.90 -8.79
C GLU A 120 29.39 1.83 -8.52
N LEU A 121 28.56 2.08 -9.54
CA LEU A 121 27.11 2.02 -9.40
C LEU A 121 26.61 0.60 -9.14
N LEU A 122 27.21 -0.40 -9.79
CA LEU A 122 26.94 -1.82 -9.49
C LEU A 122 27.29 -2.15 -8.03
N GLY A 123 28.47 -1.74 -7.56
CA GLY A 123 28.88 -1.93 -6.18
C GLY A 123 27.92 -1.28 -5.18
N LYS A 124 27.47 -0.06 -5.46
CA LYS A 124 26.44 0.61 -4.66
C LYS A 124 25.10 -0.12 -4.66
N SER A 125 24.71 -0.70 -5.78
CA SER A 125 23.44 -1.43 -5.90
C SER A 125 23.36 -2.69 -5.04
N VAL A 126 24.52 -3.29 -4.72
CA VAL A 126 24.66 -4.47 -3.85
C VAL A 126 25.20 -4.11 -2.45
N SER A 127 25.21 -2.82 -2.11
CA SER A 127 25.72 -2.28 -0.82
C SER A 127 27.17 -2.64 -0.51
N LEU A 128 28.00 -2.85 -1.56
CA LEU A 128 29.42 -3.18 -1.41
C LEU A 128 30.22 -2.02 -0.78
N PHE A 129 29.77 -0.78 -1.01
CA PHE A 129 30.39 0.46 -0.48
C PHE A 129 29.44 1.15 0.53
N SER A 130 28.63 0.40 1.26
CA SER A 130 27.91 0.97 2.38
C SER A 130 28.93 1.29 3.48
N ASP A 131 29.23 2.58 3.64
CA ASP A 131 29.81 3.06 4.90
C ASP A 131 28.77 2.72 5.96
N VAL A 132 29.02 1.68 6.74
CA VAL A 132 28.30 1.43 7.98
C VAL A 132 28.71 2.57 8.91
N VAL A 133 28.01 3.69 8.82
CA VAL A 133 28.02 4.69 9.87
C VAL A 133 27.31 4.00 11.03
N GLU A 134 28.05 3.21 11.81
CA GLU A 134 27.62 2.87 13.15
C GLU A 134 27.52 4.19 13.90
N THR A 135 26.34 4.79 13.89
CA THR A 135 25.94 5.76 14.91
C THR A 135 25.89 4.96 16.21
N LYS A 136 27.06 4.71 16.80
CA LYS A 136 27.16 4.43 18.22
C LYS A 136 26.62 5.70 18.90
N GLU A 137 25.31 5.70 19.18
CA GLU A 137 24.81 6.55 20.24
C GLU A 137 25.56 6.08 21.50
N ASN A 138 26.69 6.74 21.78
CA ASN A 138 27.36 6.66 23.07
C ASN A 138 26.44 7.33 24.10
N ARG A 139 25.32 6.67 24.40
CA ARG A 139 24.58 6.96 25.61
C ARG A 139 25.48 6.49 26.75
N SER A 140 25.92 7.41 27.57
CA SER A 140 26.69 7.04 28.76
C SER A 140 25.85 6.04 29.57
N SER A 141 26.52 5.06 30.17
CA SER A 141 25.85 4.07 31.05
C SER A 141 24.95 4.75 32.08
N ASP A 142 25.37 5.89 32.59
CA ASP A 142 24.66 6.70 33.58
C ASP A 142 23.32 7.25 33.06
N LEU A 143 23.23 7.60 31.76
CA LEU A 143 21.97 8.06 31.14
C LEU A 143 20.99 6.90 30.95
N ILE A 144 21.48 5.71 30.59
CA ILE A 144 20.65 4.53 30.44
C ILE A 144 20.14 4.08 31.81
N GLU A 145 20.98 4.10 32.84
CA GLU A 145 20.65 3.72 34.20
C GLU A 145 19.58 4.65 34.78
N SER A 146 19.71 5.97 34.62
CA SER A 146 18.74 6.96 35.08
C SER A 146 17.38 6.83 34.32
N GLU A 147 17.39 6.48 33.03
CA GLU A 147 16.15 6.26 32.25
C GLU A 147 15.43 4.97 32.71
N ILE A 148 16.18 3.91 33.02
CA ILE A 148 15.64 2.66 33.55
C ILE A 148 15.02 2.90 34.95
N GLU A 149 15.72 3.60 35.84
CA GLU A 149 15.21 3.93 37.18
C GLU A 149 13.93 4.77 37.12
N SER A 150 13.88 5.77 36.23
CA SER A 150 12.71 6.61 36.04
C SER A 150 11.48 5.80 35.58
N ARG A 151 11.65 4.88 34.66
CA ARG A 151 10.58 4.00 34.18
C ARG A 151 10.13 2.99 35.25
N LEU A 152 11.07 2.47 36.05
CA LEU A 152 10.72 1.56 37.16
C LEU A 152 9.87 2.27 38.21
N VAL A 153 10.20 3.51 38.56
CA VAL A 153 9.42 4.33 39.50
C VAL A 153 8.02 4.63 38.97
N GLU A 154 7.89 4.90 37.67
CA GLU A 154 6.60 5.14 37.03
C GLU A 154 5.71 3.87 37.05
N LEU A 155 6.26 2.72 36.72
CA LEU A 155 5.56 1.43 36.75
C LEU A 155 5.14 0.98 38.16
N LEU A 156 5.85 1.42 39.21
CA LEU A 156 5.51 1.12 40.58
C LEU A 156 4.38 2.03 41.10
N LYS A 157 4.26 3.26 40.60
CA LYS A 157 3.18 4.19 40.95
C LYS A 157 1.83 3.81 40.31
N ASP A 158 1.83 3.15 39.17
CA ASP A 158 0.59 2.70 38.53
C ASP A 158 -0.02 1.43 39.16
N LYS A 159 0.59 0.90 40.25
CA LYS A 159 0.11 -0.31 40.95
C LYS A 159 -0.45 -0.03 42.36
N GLU A 160 -0.51 1.21 42.76
CA GLU A 160 -1.24 1.64 43.98
C GLU A 160 -2.58 2.32 43.59
#